data_6b3bd20c2a728dcb8ae5f5609ab83cc1
#
_entry.id   6b3bd20c2a728dcb8ae5f5609ab83cc1
#
_cell.length_a   1.000
_cell.length_b   1.000
_cell.length_c   1.000
_cell.angle_alpha   90.00
_cell.angle_beta   90.00
_cell.angle_gamma   90.00
#
_symmetry.space_group_name_H-M   'P 1'
#
loop_
_entity.id
_entity.type
_entity.pdbx_description
1 polymer ?
#
loop_
_entity_poly.entity_id
_entity_poly.type
_entity_poly.pdbx_seq_one_letter_code
_entity_poly.pdbx_strand_id
1 'polypeptide(L)'
;FSENALNLDGIIKSVVDQLHLLQINTEEDLLLAAKRPPTLPPMQQFSRNGEKRYQLLPERADSSATFSNLQGQGSLANRSDGFKREVSMTQQLAPTFRGIAENLREVAWVYYISAREFMNLYPYTADAEYQPAMLELPFFTQALPENNPQRETSWPDAYLDLAGKGMMVTANAPVYEDSEFRGIVAMDITLDRLNQAIQNFDYSQGTILISGANQQLLAYPGLTGSEIQPLKSVLPPELKKVVNTILDGPDDQLQAM
;
A
#
# COMPACT_ATOMS: atom_id res chain seq x y z
N PHE A 1 -20.52 12.06 -17.86
CA PHE A 1 -19.58 11.92 -16.77
C PHE A 1 -19.12 13.32 -16.36
N SER A 2 -19.27 13.69 -15.08
CA SER A 2 -18.78 14.98 -14.60
C SER A 2 -17.24 14.98 -14.62
N GLU A 3 -16.66 16.15 -14.85
CA GLU A 3 -15.18 16.36 -14.81
C GLU A 3 -14.55 15.78 -13.51
N ASN A 4 -15.32 15.73 -12.45
CA ASN A 4 -14.97 15.24 -11.12
C ASN A 4 -14.83 13.70 -11.04
N ALA A 5 -15.71 12.96 -11.72
CA ALA A 5 -15.59 11.50 -11.81
C ALA A 5 -14.34 11.10 -12.61
N LEU A 6 -14.03 11.86 -13.67
CA LEU A 6 -12.79 11.69 -14.44
C LEU A 6 -11.53 11.97 -13.60
N ASN A 7 -11.61 12.92 -12.65
CA ASN A 7 -10.49 13.24 -11.78
C ASN A 7 -10.23 12.12 -10.76
N LEU A 8 -11.26 11.54 -10.15
CA LEU A 8 -11.11 10.41 -9.22
C LEU A 8 -10.57 9.17 -9.92
N ASP A 9 -11.13 8.83 -11.10
CA ASP A 9 -10.62 7.75 -11.94
C ASP A 9 -9.15 7.99 -12.29
N GLY A 10 -8.78 9.23 -12.60
CA GLY A 10 -7.40 9.68 -12.81
C GLY A 10 -6.48 9.42 -11.61
N ILE A 11 -6.96 9.67 -10.37
CA ILE A 11 -6.20 9.39 -9.14
C ILE A 11 -5.96 7.89 -8.98
N ILE A 12 -7.02 7.08 -9.04
CA ILE A 12 -6.91 5.61 -8.90
C ILE A 12 -6.02 5.02 -9.99
N LYS A 13 -6.22 5.45 -11.24
CA LYS A 13 -5.37 5.04 -12.36
C LYS A 13 -3.91 5.42 -12.13
N SER A 14 -3.64 6.65 -11.65
CA SER A 14 -2.28 7.08 -11.35
C SER A 14 -1.63 6.24 -10.26
N VAL A 15 -2.38 5.84 -9.24
CA VAL A 15 -1.88 4.92 -8.19
C VAL A 15 -1.53 3.57 -8.81
N VAL A 16 -2.40 2.99 -9.63
CA VAL A 16 -2.16 1.69 -10.28
C VAL A 16 -0.96 1.77 -11.24
N ASP A 17 -0.88 2.81 -12.07
CA ASP A 17 0.22 3.01 -13.02
C ASP A 17 1.57 3.16 -12.30
N GLN A 18 1.63 3.95 -11.22
CA GLN A 18 2.84 4.13 -10.42
C GLN A 18 3.22 2.86 -9.64
N LEU A 19 2.23 2.12 -9.14
CA LEU A 19 2.48 0.84 -8.48
C LEU A 19 3.04 -0.20 -9.44
N HIS A 20 2.50 -0.27 -10.66
CA HIS A 20 3.00 -1.16 -11.70
C HIS A 20 4.44 -0.81 -12.10
N LEU A 21 4.76 0.47 -12.27
CA LEU A 21 6.14 0.91 -12.52
C LEU A 21 7.07 0.56 -11.35
N LEU A 22 6.62 0.72 -10.11
CA LEU A 22 7.37 0.34 -8.93
C LEU A 22 7.63 -1.17 -8.88
N GLN A 23 6.62 -1.98 -9.22
CA GLN A 23 6.75 -3.43 -9.33
C GLN A 23 7.84 -3.83 -10.32
N ILE A 24 7.75 -3.35 -11.58
CA ILE A 24 8.73 -3.65 -12.65
C ILE A 24 10.14 -3.25 -12.22
N ASN A 25 10.31 -2.02 -11.73
CA ASN A 25 11.62 -1.51 -11.31
C ASN A 25 12.19 -2.33 -10.16
N THR A 26 11.34 -2.76 -9.20
CA THR A 26 11.79 -3.59 -8.06
C THR A 26 12.24 -4.97 -8.54
N GLU A 27 11.54 -5.59 -9.48
CA GLU A 27 11.93 -6.88 -10.06
C GLU A 27 13.24 -6.78 -10.86
N GLU A 28 13.40 -5.71 -11.66
CA GLU A 28 14.67 -5.45 -12.37
C GLU A 28 15.84 -5.21 -11.41
N ASP A 29 15.60 -4.44 -10.35
CA ASP A 29 16.62 -4.17 -9.32
C ASP A 29 17.02 -5.44 -8.56
N LEU A 30 16.10 -6.38 -8.32
CA LEU A 30 16.41 -7.70 -7.75
C LEU A 30 17.33 -8.49 -8.67
N LEU A 31 17.04 -8.57 -9.97
CA LEU A 31 17.87 -9.26 -10.96
C LEU A 31 19.27 -8.62 -11.09
N LEU A 32 19.36 -7.30 -10.98
CA LEU A 32 20.63 -6.57 -10.96
C LEU A 32 21.40 -6.83 -9.66
N ALA A 33 20.72 -6.85 -8.51
CA ALA A 33 21.31 -7.12 -7.21
C ALA A 33 21.88 -8.55 -7.14
N ALA A 34 21.26 -9.51 -7.81
CA ALA A 34 21.77 -10.89 -7.89
C ALA A 34 23.21 -10.98 -8.46
N LYS A 35 23.61 -10.01 -9.28
CA LYS A 35 24.94 -9.91 -9.90
C LYS A 35 25.97 -9.17 -9.05
N ARG A 36 25.55 -8.57 -7.92
CA ARG A 36 26.42 -7.77 -7.03
C ARG A 36 26.89 -8.58 -5.82
N PRO A 37 28.01 -8.19 -5.19
CA PRO A 37 28.42 -8.79 -3.92
C PRO A 37 27.33 -8.68 -2.86
N PRO A 38 27.14 -9.72 -2.03
CA PRO A 38 26.13 -9.70 -0.96
C PRO A 38 26.61 -8.81 0.20
N THR A 39 26.17 -7.57 0.21
CA THR A 39 26.48 -6.59 1.26
C THR A 39 25.22 -6.23 2.04
N LEU A 40 25.37 -5.88 3.31
CA LEU A 40 24.29 -5.26 4.08
C LEU A 40 24.65 -3.79 4.32
N PRO A 41 23.64 -2.89 4.30
CA PRO A 41 23.84 -1.55 4.81
C PRO A 41 24.14 -1.61 6.30
N PRO A 42 24.64 -0.51 6.91
CA PRO A 42 24.97 -0.47 8.34
C PRO A 42 23.70 -0.52 9.22
N MET A 43 23.17 -1.74 9.40
CA MET A 43 21.96 -1.98 10.19
C MET A 43 22.29 -2.05 11.68
N GLN A 44 21.50 -1.39 12.51
CA GLN A 44 21.51 -1.59 13.96
C GLN A 44 20.71 -2.84 14.31
N GLN A 45 21.29 -3.70 15.16
CA GLN A 45 20.59 -4.84 15.76
C GLN A 45 20.28 -4.54 17.22
N PHE A 46 19.09 -4.94 17.67
CA PHE A 46 18.63 -4.76 19.04
C PHE A 46 17.68 -5.89 19.44
N SER A 47 17.31 -5.95 20.72
CA SER A 47 16.27 -6.86 21.21
C SER A 47 15.10 -6.06 21.74
N ARG A 48 13.88 -6.48 21.39
CA ARG A 48 12.64 -5.92 21.94
C ARG A 48 11.73 -7.07 22.33
N ASN A 49 11.24 -7.08 23.57
CA ASN A 49 10.40 -8.15 24.10
C ASN A 49 10.99 -9.57 23.94
N GLY A 50 12.33 -9.70 24.01
CA GLY A 50 13.04 -10.97 23.82
C GLY A 50 13.28 -11.37 22.36
N GLU A 51 12.74 -10.65 21.39
CA GLU A 51 12.92 -10.89 19.97
C GLU A 51 14.08 -10.06 19.42
N LYS A 52 14.87 -10.67 18.54
CA LYS A 52 15.93 -9.96 17.82
C LYS A 52 15.31 -9.20 16.66
N ARG A 53 15.74 -7.96 16.50
CA ARG A 53 15.29 -7.04 15.44
C ARG A 53 16.47 -6.28 14.85
N TYR A 54 16.28 -5.75 13.68
CA TYR A 54 17.26 -4.90 13.03
C TYR A 54 16.57 -3.76 12.28
N GLN A 55 17.27 -2.63 12.19
CA GLN A 55 16.78 -1.46 11.46
C GLN A 55 17.95 -0.67 10.89
N LEU A 56 17.70 0.02 9.78
CA LEU A 56 18.57 1.07 9.28
C LEU A 56 18.20 2.38 9.99
N LEU A 57 19.17 3.02 10.62
CA LEU A 57 18.95 4.32 11.26
C LEU A 57 19.31 5.45 10.30
N PRO A 58 18.56 6.56 10.31
CA PRO A 58 18.99 7.77 9.62
C PRO A 58 20.31 8.26 10.21
N GLU A 59 21.24 8.64 9.34
CA GLU A 59 22.55 9.17 9.78
C GLU A 59 22.41 10.48 10.57
N ARG A 60 21.33 11.24 10.31
CA ARG A 60 21.01 12.51 10.94
C ARG A 60 19.52 12.61 11.20
N ALA A 61 19.15 13.29 12.28
CA ALA A 61 17.74 13.48 12.65
C ALA A 61 16.92 14.29 11.62
N ASP A 62 17.58 15.14 10.82
CA ASP A 62 16.96 15.95 9.78
C ASP A 62 16.80 15.24 8.42
N SER A 63 17.32 14.01 8.30
CA SER A 63 17.21 13.22 7.06
C SER A 63 15.89 12.43 6.91
N SER A 64 14.95 12.60 7.84
CA SER A 64 13.67 11.86 7.84
C SER A 64 12.85 12.03 6.53
N ALA A 65 12.93 13.20 5.89
CA ALA A 65 12.24 13.45 4.62
C ALA A 65 12.80 12.66 3.43
N THR A 66 14.04 12.16 3.51
CA THR A 66 14.73 11.43 2.43
C THR A 66 15.00 9.98 2.79
N PHE A 67 14.61 9.56 3.98
CA PHE A 67 14.91 8.26 4.56
C PHE A 67 13.65 7.39 4.63
N SER A 68 13.83 6.09 4.63
CA SER A 68 12.76 5.09 4.75
C SER A 68 13.02 4.15 5.92
N ASN A 69 11.97 3.52 6.46
CA ASN A 69 12.07 2.53 7.51
C ASN A 69 12.46 1.17 6.93
N LEU A 70 13.75 0.91 6.74
CA LEU A 70 14.25 -0.43 6.43
C LEU A 70 14.50 -1.18 7.73
N GLN A 71 13.68 -2.19 8.01
CA GLN A 71 13.68 -2.91 9.28
C GLN A 71 13.07 -4.31 9.15
N GLY A 72 13.41 -5.18 10.09
CA GLY A 72 12.89 -6.54 10.09
C GLY A 72 13.18 -7.28 11.39
N GLN A 73 12.74 -8.54 11.41
CA GLN A 73 12.86 -9.41 12.58
C GLN A 73 13.94 -10.49 12.38
N GLY A 74 14.48 -10.96 13.50
CA GLY A 74 15.49 -12.01 13.58
C GLY A 74 16.92 -11.49 13.62
N SER A 75 17.88 -12.40 13.51
CA SER A 75 19.30 -12.09 13.49
C SER A 75 19.79 -11.81 12.07
N LEU A 76 20.67 -10.83 11.91
CA LEU A 76 21.40 -10.64 10.65
C LEU A 76 22.59 -11.60 10.51
N ALA A 77 23.02 -12.24 11.61
CA ALA A 77 24.06 -13.25 11.55
C ALA A 77 23.61 -14.45 10.72
N ASN A 78 24.48 -14.93 9.85
CA ASN A 78 24.25 -16.11 9.01
C ASN A 78 23.07 -16.02 8.02
N ARG A 79 22.58 -14.80 7.71
CA ARG A 79 21.62 -14.60 6.62
C ARG A 79 22.26 -14.95 5.27
N SER A 80 21.45 -15.55 4.38
CA SER A 80 21.89 -15.94 3.04
C SER A 80 22.34 -14.73 2.22
N ASP A 81 23.15 -14.97 1.21
CA ASP A 81 23.60 -13.92 0.29
C ASP A 81 22.41 -13.31 -0.48
N GLY A 82 21.41 -14.12 -0.85
CA GLY A 82 20.17 -13.64 -1.45
C GLY A 82 19.42 -12.67 -0.55
N PHE A 83 19.30 -12.97 0.74
CA PHE A 83 18.70 -12.05 1.71
C PHE A 83 19.47 -10.71 1.78
N LYS A 84 20.81 -10.76 1.86
CA LYS A 84 21.62 -9.53 1.95
C LYS A 84 21.48 -8.65 0.71
N ARG A 85 21.44 -9.27 -0.48
CA ARG A 85 21.24 -8.57 -1.75
C ARG A 85 19.86 -7.90 -1.80
N GLU A 86 18.81 -8.61 -1.38
CA GLU A 86 17.45 -8.10 -1.34
C GLU A 86 17.33 -6.91 -0.39
N VAL A 87 17.84 -7.01 0.84
CA VAL A 87 17.88 -5.88 1.80
C VAL A 87 18.63 -4.68 1.22
N SER A 88 19.80 -4.91 0.62
CA SER A 88 20.60 -3.83 0.01
C SER A 88 19.89 -3.18 -1.18
N MET A 89 19.19 -3.97 -1.98
CA MET A 89 18.39 -3.48 -3.09
C MET A 89 17.23 -2.61 -2.58
N THR A 90 16.47 -3.09 -1.59
CA THR A 90 15.31 -2.34 -1.10
C THR A 90 15.67 -1.00 -0.46
N GLN A 91 16.88 -0.85 0.12
CA GLN A 91 17.37 0.45 0.55
C GLN A 91 17.43 1.47 -0.60
N GLN A 92 17.74 1.01 -1.82
CA GLN A 92 17.85 1.87 -3.00
C GLN A 92 16.48 2.33 -3.53
N LEU A 93 15.37 1.75 -3.08
CA LEU A 93 14.02 2.16 -3.45
C LEU A 93 13.56 3.47 -2.78
N ALA A 94 14.23 3.93 -1.71
CA ALA A 94 13.80 5.12 -0.97
C ALA A 94 13.61 6.39 -1.84
N PRO A 95 14.48 6.72 -2.80
CA PRO A 95 14.25 7.85 -3.72
C PRO A 95 13.00 7.66 -4.60
N THR A 96 12.75 6.44 -5.07
CA THR A 96 11.55 6.11 -5.87
C THR A 96 10.28 6.24 -5.02
N PHE A 97 10.28 5.70 -3.80
CA PHE A 97 9.17 5.85 -2.86
C PHE A 97 8.85 7.31 -2.58
N ARG A 98 9.89 8.13 -2.35
CA ARG A 98 9.73 9.57 -2.17
C ARG A 98 9.11 10.23 -3.38
N GLY A 99 9.62 9.96 -4.58
CA GLY A 99 9.08 10.52 -5.82
C GLY A 99 7.60 10.21 -6.01
N ILE A 100 7.18 8.97 -5.70
CA ILE A 100 5.77 8.56 -5.73
C ILE A 100 4.95 9.37 -4.71
N ALA A 101 5.38 9.41 -3.44
CA ALA A 101 4.66 10.11 -2.37
C ALA A 101 4.58 11.64 -2.57
N GLU A 102 5.56 12.25 -3.23
CA GLU A 102 5.54 13.68 -3.59
C GLU A 102 4.58 13.97 -4.75
N ASN A 103 4.42 13.02 -5.69
CA ASN A 103 3.55 13.17 -6.84
C ASN A 103 2.10 12.75 -6.55
N LEU A 104 1.88 11.77 -5.67
CA LEU A 104 0.55 11.26 -5.29
C LEU A 104 0.26 11.64 -3.82
N ARG A 105 -0.32 12.83 -3.62
CA ARG A 105 -0.60 13.36 -2.27
C ARG A 105 -1.59 12.53 -1.47
N GLU A 106 -2.41 11.75 -2.16
CA GLU A 106 -3.40 10.84 -1.58
C GLU A 106 -2.72 9.64 -0.92
N VAL A 107 -1.53 9.25 -1.40
CA VAL A 107 -0.76 8.13 -0.87
C VAL A 107 -0.13 8.50 0.48
N ALA A 108 -0.44 7.71 1.50
CA ALA A 108 0.07 7.89 2.88
C ALA A 108 1.36 7.14 3.12
N TRP A 109 1.49 5.93 2.56
CA TRP A 109 2.63 5.06 2.64
C TRP A 109 2.97 4.45 1.27
N VAL A 110 4.27 4.32 0.99
CA VAL A 110 4.82 3.52 -0.12
C VAL A 110 5.82 2.57 0.48
N TYR A 111 5.73 1.28 0.18
CA TYR A 111 6.59 0.31 0.83
C TYR A 111 6.84 -0.96 0.01
N TYR A 112 7.85 -1.69 0.45
CA TYR A 112 8.14 -3.07 0.09
C TYR A 112 8.08 -3.93 1.36
N ILE A 113 7.35 -5.05 1.31
CA ILE A 113 7.38 -6.09 2.34
C ILE A 113 7.90 -7.37 1.72
N SER A 114 8.98 -7.89 2.30
CA SER A 114 9.61 -9.14 1.88
C SER A 114 8.95 -10.35 2.54
N ALA A 115 8.78 -11.43 1.77
CA ALA A 115 8.47 -12.76 2.31
C ALA A 115 9.57 -13.32 3.26
N ARG A 116 10.71 -12.63 3.38
CA ARG A 116 11.83 -12.96 4.28
C ARG A 116 11.85 -12.13 5.55
N GLU A 117 10.68 -11.61 5.97
CA GLU A 117 10.45 -10.98 7.27
C GLU A 117 11.18 -9.63 7.46
N PHE A 118 11.08 -8.76 6.47
CA PHE A 118 11.48 -7.36 6.60
C PHE A 118 10.62 -6.45 5.73
N MET A 119 10.66 -5.15 6.02
CA MET A 119 10.02 -4.13 5.21
C MET A 119 10.93 -2.93 5.00
N ASN A 120 10.64 -2.17 3.94
CA ASN A 120 11.14 -0.83 3.72
C ASN A 120 9.95 0.09 3.42
N LEU A 121 9.67 1.05 4.30
CA LEU A 121 8.46 1.89 4.29
C LEU A 121 8.82 3.38 4.23
N TYR A 122 8.16 4.12 3.37
CA TYR A 122 8.29 5.57 3.23
C TYR A 122 6.92 6.26 3.39
N PRO A 123 6.84 7.45 4.01
CA PRO A 123 7.94 8.20 4.64
C PRO A 123 8.44 7.56 5.93
N TYR A 124 9.65 7.94 6.35
CA TYR A 124 10.18 7.49 7.64
C TYR A 124 9.30 7.95 8.80
N THR A 125 9.00 7.06 9.71
CA THR A 125 8.38 7.36 11.00
C THR A 125 8.98 6.50 12.11
N ALA A 126 9.18 7.09 13.28
CA ALA A 126 9.73 6.37 14.44
C ALA A 126 8.74 5.30 14.98
N ASP A 127 7.46 5.47 14.73
CA ASP A 127 6.39 4.61 15.25
C ASP A 127 6.11 3.39 14.37
N ALA A 128 6.58 3.38 13.11
CA ALA A 128 6.42 2.22 12.25
C ALA A 128 7.35 1.09 12.69
N GLU A 129 6.80 -0.10 12.85
CA GLU A 129 7.53 -1.30 13.22
C GLU A 129 7.11 -2.49 12.37
N TYR A 130 8.07 -3.20 11.77
CA TYR A 130 7.79 -4.47 11.11
C TYR A 130 7.28 -5.50 12.13
N GLN A 131 6.18 -6.16 11.80
CA GLN A 131 5.63 -7.26 12.57
C GLN A 131 5.40 -8.47 11.65
N PRO A 132 5.80 -9.69 12.03
CA PRO A 132 5.58 -10.90 11.22
C PRO A 132 4.12 -11.13 10.83
N ALA A 133 3.19 -10.74 11.71
CA ALA A 133 1.75 -10.80 11.43
C ALA A 133 1.33 -10.00 10.18
N MET A 134 2.15 -9.08 9.69
CA MET A 134 1.90 -8.38 8.41
C MET A 134 1.83 -9.35 7.22
N LEU A 135 2.56 -10.47 7.28
CA LEU A 135 2.53 -11.50 6.23
C LEU A 135 1.23 -12.33 6.22
N GLU A 136 0.42 -12.22 7.26
CA GLU A 136 -0.87 -12.89 7.39
C GLU A 136 -2.06 -11.96 7.03
N LEU A 137 -1.80 -10.66 6.84
CA LEU A 137 -2.84 -9.70 6.52
C LEU A 137 -3.26 -9.75 5.05
N PRO A 138 -4.52 -9.37 4.72
CA PRO A 138 -5.05 -9.46 3.37
C PRO A 138 -4.21 -8.76 2.30
N PHE A 139 -3.57 -7.62 2.62
CA PHE A 139 -2.72 -6.91 1.67
C PHE A 139 -1.47 -7.71 1.26
N PHE A 140 -1.03 -8.69 2.06
CA PHE A 140 0.07 -9.56 1.69
C PHE A 140 -0.43 -10.89 1.13
N THR A 141 -1.43 -11.52 1.80
CA THR A 141 -1.89 -12.86 1.43
C THR A 141 -2.62 -12.89 0.09
N GLN A 142 -3.31 -11.82 -0.31
CA GLN A 142 -3.93 -11.73 -1.64
C GLN A 142 -2.92 -11.66 -2.78
N ALA A 143 -1.68 -11.25 -2.52
CA ALA A 143 -0.61 -11.20 -3.52
C ALA A 143 0.18 -12.52 -3.65
N LEU A 144 -0.06 -13.50 -2.77
CA LEU A 144 0.63 -14.80 -2.83
C LEU A 144 0.32 -15.53 -4.15
N PRO A 145 1.26 -16.35 -4.67
CA PRO A 145 1.10 -17.04 -5.96
C PRO A 145 -0.18 -17.86 -6.10
N GLU A 146 -0.64 -18.50 -5.01
CA GLU A 146 -1.86 -19.28 -4.97
C GLU A 146 -3.14 -18.45 -5.06
N ASN A 147 -3.08 -17.19 -4.61
CA ASN A 147 -4.22 -16.28 -4.59
C ASN A 147 -4.20 -15.28 -5.76
N ASN A 148 -3.02 -15.03 -6.34
CA ASN A 148 -2.81 -14.10 -7.44
C ASN A 148 -1.92 -14.69 -8.56
N PRO A 149 -2.36 -15.76 -9.23
CA PRO A 149 -1.57 -16.41 -10.27
C PRO A 149 -1.34 -15.51 -11.49
N GLN A 150 -2.18 -14.49 -11.70
CA GLN A 150 -2.05 -13.53 -12.79
C GLN A 150 -1.07 -12.38 -12.48
N ARG A 151 -0.61 -12.27 -11.23
CA ARG A 151 0.31 -11.22 -10.74
C ARG A 151 -0.25 -9.80 -10.92
N GLU A 152 -1.55 -9.65 -10.80
CA GLU A 152 -2.23 -8.37 -10.95
C GLU A 152 -2.18 -7.53 -9.67
N THR A 153 -2.40 -6.22 -9.81
CA THR A 153 -2.63 -5.33 -8.67
C THR A 153 -3.91 -5.74 -7.95
N SER A 154 -3.86 -5.83 -6.63
CA SER A 154 -5.03 -6.11 -5.81
C SER A 154 -5.32 -4.99 -4.82
N TRP A 155 -6.61 -4.90 -4.42
CA TRP A 155 -7.13 -3.92 -3.47
C TRP A 155 -7.91 -4.67 -2.38
N PRO A 156 -7.24 -5.13 -1.31
CA PRO A 156 -7.92 -5.76 -0.18
C PRO A 156 -8.82 -4.77 0.56
N ASP A 157 -9.66 -5.33 1.43
CA ASP A 157 -10.56 -4.54 2.28
C ASP A 157 -9.81 -3.53 3.13
N ALA A 158 -10.48 -2.42 3.42
CA ALA A 158 -9.95 -1.39 4.31
C ALA A 158 -9.65 -1.97 5.71
N TYR A 159 -8.55 -1.52 6.30
CA TYR A 159 -8.09 -1.96 7.61
C TYR A 159 -7.53 -0.78 8.43
N LEU A 160 -7.36 -1.00 9.75
CA LEU A 160 -6.74 -0.02 10.63
C LEU A 160 -5.21 -0.08 10.51
N ASP A 161 -4.59 1.06 10.22
CA ASP A 161 -3.14 1.19 10.16
C ASP A 161 -2.46 0.91 11.52
N LEU A 162 -1.51 0.01 11.52
CA LEU A 162 -0.72 -0.32 12.71
C LEU A 162 0.25 0.80 13.12
N ALA A 163 0.59 1.71 12.21
CA ALA A 163 1.44 2.89 12.47
C ALA A 163 0.62 4.14 12.86
N GLY A 164 -0.71 4.03 13.01
CA GLY A 164 -1.56 5.04 13.63
C GLY A 164 -2.11 6.13 12.71
N LYS A 165 -2.07 5.96 11.37
CA LYS A 165 -2.69 6.92 10.43
C LYS A 165 -4.19 6.73 10.21
N GLY A 166 -4.83 5.80 10.94
CA GLY A 166 -6.26 5.53 10.84
C GLY A 166 -6.62 4.43 9.85
N MET A 167 -7.85 4.45 9.37
CA MET A 167 -8.32 3.47 8.38
C MET A 167 -7.72 3.75 7.01
N MET A 168 -7.33 2.69 6.29
CA MET A 168 -6.73 2.80 4.97
C MET A 168 -7.11 1.66 4.03
N VAL A 169 -6.97 1.92 2.75
CA VAL A 169 -6.99 0.93 1.68
C VAL A 169 -5.61 0.82 1.06
N THR A 170 -5.25 -0.36 0.62
CA THR A 170 -3.94 -0.67 0.03
C THR A 170 -4.09 -1.11 -1.41
N ALA A 171 -3.33 -0.48 -2.32
CA ALA A 171 -3.02 -1.07 -3.60
C ALA A 171 -1.72 -1.86 -3.46
N ASN A 172 -1.69 -3.14 -3.80
CA ASN A 172 -0.50 -3.95 -3.75
C ASN A 172 -0.25 -4.71 -5.06
N ALA A 173 1.01 -4.99 -5.34
CA ALA A 173 1.44 -5.82 -6.46
C ALA A 173 2.54 -6.80 -6.00
N PRO A 174 2.47 -8.08 -6.43
CA PRO A 174 3.45 -9.08 -6.08
C PRO A 174 4.78 -8.83 -6.81
N VAL A 175 5.87 -9.10 -6.14
CA VAL A 175 7.24 -8.94 -6.67
C VAL A 175 7.89 -10.30 -6.78
N TYR A 176 8.49 -10.57 -7.94
CA TYR A 176 9.17 -11.82 -8.22
C TYR A 176 10.64 -11.58 -8.64
N GLU A 177 11.50 -12.52 -8.30
CA GLU A 177 12.82 -12.67 -8.91
C GLU A 177 12.76 -13.94 -9.73
N ASP A 178 12.78 -13.83 -11.07
CA ASP A 178 12.46 -14.91 -11.99
C ASP A 178 11.02 -15.45 -11.74
N SER A 179 10.91 -16.64 -11.16
CA SER A 179 9.62 -17.26 -10.80
C SER A 179 9.39 -17.36 -9.29
N GLU A 180 10.35 -16.90 -8.47
CA GLU A 180 10.26 -16.98 -7.01
C GLU A 180 9.62 -15.70 -6.45
N PHE A 181 8.51 -15.86 -5.72
CA PHE A 181 7.86 -14.77 -5.01
C PHE A 181 8.78 -14.21 -3.92
N ARG A 182 9.04 -12.91 -3.95
CA ARG A 182 9.91 -12.21 -3.02
C ARG A 182 9.15 -11.39 -1.98
N GLY A 183 7.96 -10.94 -2.32
CA GLY A 183 7.17 -10.08 -1.48
C GLY A 183 6.21 -9.22 -2.28
N ILE A 184 5.91 -8.05 -1.75
CA ILE A 184 5.01 -7.08 -2.39
C ILE A 184 5.61 -5.69 -2.40
N VAL A 185 5.25 -4.89 -3.39
CA VAL A 185 5.25 -3.43 -3.33
C VAL A 185 3.83 -2.96 -3.08
N ALA A 186 3.65 -1.88 -2.31
CA ALA A 186 2.31 -1.41 -2.00
C ALA A 186 2.26 0.09 -1.73
N MET A 187 1.05 0.63 -1.86
CA MET A 187 0.71 2.03 -1.59
C MET A 187 -0.57 2.08 -0.77
N ASP A 188 -0.52 2.78 0.36
CA ASP A 188 -1.68 2.97 1.22
C ASP A 188 -2.28 4.36 1.05
N ILE A 189 -3.61 4.41 0.98
CA ILE A 189 -4.40 5.64 0.97
C ILE A 189 -5.28 5.62 2.21
N THR A 190 -5.19 6.65 3.07
CA THR A 190 -6.11 6.74 4.20
C THR A 190 -7.51 7.13 3.74
N LEU A 191 -8.53 6.64 4.44
CA LEU A 191 -9.92 7.01 4.13
C LEU A 191 -10.15 8.52 4.28
N ASP A 192 -9.44 9.18 5.21
CA ASP A 192 -9.50 10.64 5.36
C ASP A 192 -8.98 11.37 4.10
N ARG A 193 -7.85 10.92 3.52
CA ARG A 193 -7.33 11.50 2.28
C ARG A 193 -8.25 11.23 1.09
N LEU A 194 -8.83 10.03 1.05
CA LEU A 194 -9.81 9.67 0.02
C LEU A 194 -11.06 10.56 0.13
N ASN A 195 -11.58 10.77 1.35
CA ASN A 195 -12.67 11.69 1.61
C ASN A 195 -12.32 13.14 1.22
N GLN A 196 -11.11 13.62 1.56
CA GLN A 196 -10.66 14.95 1.18
C GLN A 196 -10.58 15.11 -0.34
N ALA A 197 -10.12 14.09 -1.06
CA ALA A 197 -10.05 14.14 -2.51
C ALA A 197 -11.43 14.35 -3.16
N ILE A 198 -12.48 13.70 -2.61
CA ILE A 198 -13.84 13.86 -3.13
C ILE A 198 -14.56 15.12 -2.62
N GLN A 199 -14.19 15.70 -1.47
CA GLN A 199 -14.84 16.90 -0.92
C GLN A 199 -14.66 18.15 -1.80
N ASN A 200 -13.63 18.21 -2.61
CA ASN A 200 -13.35 19.32 -3.52
C ASN A 200 -14.17 19.27 -4.83
N PHE A 201 -15.05 18.28 -4.98
CA PHE A 201 -15.85 18.13 -6.19
C PHE A 201 -17.11 18.98 -6.15
N ASP A 202 -17.54 19.46 -7.30
CA ASP A 202 -18.84 20.13 -7.46
C ASP A 202 -19.97 19.09 -7.53
N TYR A 203 -20.78 19.04 -6.48
CA TYR A 203 -21.92 18.12 -6.33
C TYR A 203 -23.23 18.66 -6.89
N SER A 204 -23.20 19.76 -7.64
CA SER A 204 -24.42 20.37 -8.21
C SER A 204 -25.23 19.41 -9.10
N GLN A 205 -24.59 18.39 -9.63
CA GLN A 205 -25.20 17.40 -10.55
C GLN A 205 -25.26 15.97 -10.00
N GLY A 206 -24.86 15.75 -8.74
CA GLY A 206 -24.88 14.40 -8.17
C GLY A 206 -24.00 14.25 -6.95
N THR A 207 -23.85 13.02 -6.49
CA THR A 207 -23.02 12.66 -5.33
C THR A 207 -22.06 11.55 -5.74
N ILE A 208 -20.81 11.68 -5.33
CA ILE A 208 -19.79 10.65 -5.51
C ILE A 208 -19.69 9.83 -4.23
N LEU A 209 -19.65 8.53 -4.36
CA LEU A 209 -19.29 7.61 -3.28
C LEU A 209 -18.26 6.60 -3.80
N ILE A 210 -17.38 6.15 -2.91
CA ILE A 210 -16.39 5.13 -3.20
C ILE A 210 -16.66 3.95 -2.28
N SER A 211 -16.78 2.75 -2.87
CA SER A 211 -16.94 1.51 -2.10
C SER A 211 -15.90 0.48 -2.50
N GLY A 212 -15.49 -0.36 -1.54
CA GLY A 212 -14.72 -1.57 -1.81
C GLY A 212 -15.58 -2.67 -2.42
N ALA A 213 -14.92 -3.72 -2.94
CA ALA A 213 -15.56 -4.87 -3.58
C ALA A 213 -16.56 -5.61 -2.67
N ASN A 214 -16.35 -5.58 -1.35
CA ASN A 214 -17.22 -6.17 -0.33
C ASN A 214 -18.32 -5.22 0.17
N GLN A 215 -18.63 -4.15 -0.56
CA GLN A 215 -19.64 -3.15 -0.19
C GLN A 215 -19.29 -2.36 1.10
N GLN A 216 -18.03 -2.23 1.44
CA GLN A 216 -17.57 -1.27 2.44
C GLN A 216 -17.57 0.13 1.85
N LEU A 217 -18.17 1.10 2.56
CA LEU A 217 -18.08 2.50 2.16
C LEU A 217 -16.68 3.04 2.52
N LEU A 218 -15.94 3.46 1.51
CA LEU A 218 -14.58 3.99 1.66
C LEU A 218 -14.56 5.52 1.71
N ALA A 219 -15.39 6.18 0.91
CA ALA A 219 -15.54 7.63 0.92
C ALA A 219 -16.93 8.09 0.50
N TYR A 220 -17.43 9.15 1.16
CA TYR A 220 -18.71 9.80 0.89
C TYR A 220 -18.70 11.21 1.51
N PRO A 221 -19.22 12.26 0.86
CA PRO A 221 -19.14 13.65 1.36
C PRO A 221 -19.75 13.90 2.74
N GLY A 222 -20.64 13.04 3.20
CA GLY A 222 -21.23 13.10 4.54
C GLY A 222 -20.61 12.13 5.55
N LEU A 223 -19.55 11.40 5.17
CA LEU A 223 -18.91 10.43 6.06
C LEU A 223 -18.08 11.18 7.12
N THR A 224 -18.47 11.00 8.39
CA THR A 224 -17.72 11.52 9.54
C THR A 224 -17.21 10.34 10.35
N GLY A 225 -15.90 10.32 10.63
CA GLY A 225 -15.26 9.26 11.41
C GLY A 225 -14.43 8.29 10.55
N SER A 226 -13.59 7.53 11.23
CA SER A 226 -12.63 6.60 10.65
C SER A 226 -13.08 5.14 10.74
N GLU A 227 -14.37 4.89 11.00
CA GLU A 227 -14.89 3.53 11.12
C GLU A 227 -15.37 3.00 9.76
N ILE A 228 -15.05 1.74 9.46
CA ILE A 228 -15.59 1.05 8.30
C ILE A 228 -17.08 0.83 8.52
N GLN A 229 -17.89 1.31 7.59
CA GLN A 229 -19.34 1.14 7.63
C GLN A 229 -19.82 0.38 6.38
N PRO A 230 -20.79 -0.53 6.54
CA PRO A 230 -21.45 -1.11 5.38
C PRO A 230 -22.13 -0.02 4.54
N LEU A 231 -21.93 -0.05 3.23
CA LEU A 231 -22.48 0.94 2.30
C LEU A 231 -23.98 1.18 2.55
N LYS A 232 -24.74 0.12 2.73
CA LYS A 232 -26.20 0.18 2.95
C LYS A 232 -26.63 0.82 4.29
N SER A 233 -25.76 0.89 5.29
CA SER A 233 -26.12 1.46 6.61
C SER A 233 -26.06 2.98 6.64
N VAL A 234 -25.20 3.59 5.85
CA VAL A 234 -24.86 5.02 5.92
C VAL A 234 -25.65 5.88 4.91
N LEU A 235 -26.02 5.29 3.77
CA LEU A 235 -26.66 6.03 2.68
C LEU A 235 -28.07 6.49 3.04
N PRO A 236 -28.47 7.70 2.62
CA PRO A 236 -29.86 8.14 2.63
C PRO A 236 -30.78 7.14 1.91
N PRO A 237 -32.08 7.04 2.30
CA PRO A 237 -33.02 6.05 1.73
C PRO A 237 -33.12 6.10 0.20
N GLU A 238 -33.09 7.28 -0.39
CA GLU A 238 -33.12 7.52 -1.84
C GLU A 238 -31.90 6.93 -2.55
N LEU A 239 -30.70 7.09 -1.98
CA LEU A 239 -29.46 6.52 -2.52
C LEU A 239 -29.36 5.01 -2.31
N LYS A 240 -29.92 4.49 -1.19
CA LYS A 240 -29.98 3.03 -0.97
C LYS A 240 -30.69 2.30 -2.08
N LYS A 241 -31.79 2.86 -2.59
CA LYS A 241 -32.55 2.26 -3.69
C LYS A 241 -31.72 2.20 -4.98
N VAL A 242 -31.02 3.29 -5.30
CA VAL A 242 -30.16 3.37 -6.49
C VAL A 242 -29.00 2.38 -6.38
N VAL A 243 -28.30 2.39 -5.24
CA VAL A 243 -27.16 1.49 -4.97
C VAL A 243 -27.57 0.02 -5.03
N ASN A 244 -28.70 -0.35 -4.46
CA ASN A 244 -29.21 -1.73 -4.56
C ASN A 244 -29.48 -2.14 -6.01
N THR A 245 -30.03 -1.23 -6.84
CA THR A 245 -30.26 -1.50 -8.26
C THR A 245 -28.95 -1.72 -9.00
N ILE A 246 -27.91 -0.96 -8.67
CA ILE A 246 -26.57 -1.09 -9.29
C ILE A 246 -25.88 -2.40 -8.84
N LEU A 247 -25.89 -2.69 -7.52
CA LEU A 247 -25.20 -3.88 -6.97
C LEU A 247 -25.90 -5.20 -7.32
N ASP A 248 -27.21 -5.18 -7.52
CA ASP A 248 -28.02 -6.35 -7.91
C ASP A 248 -28.13 -6.47 -9.47
N GLY A 249 -27.60 -5.50 -10.23
CA GLY A 249 -27.57 -5.48 -11.69
C GLY A 249 -26.40 -6.27 -12.28
N PRO A 250 -26.45 -6.60 -13.58
CA PRO A 250 -25.31 -7.22 -14.26
C PRO A 250 -24.10 -6.29 -14.31
N ASP A 251 -22.87 -6.86 -14.20
CA ASP A 251 -21.59 -6.14 -14.08
C ASP A 251 -21.32 -5.09 -15.18
N ASP A 252 -21.92 -5.24 -16.35
CA ASP A 252 -21.82 -4.31 -17.48
C ASP A 252 -22.54 -2.97 -17.26
N GLN A 253 -23.44 -2.87 -16.28
CA GLN A 253 -24.09 -1.61 -15.91
C GLN A 253 -23.27 -0.75 -14.93
N LEU A 254 -22.30 -1.33 -14.23
CA LEU A 254 -21.43 -0.63 -13.27
C LEU A 254 -20.43 0.34 -13.95
N GLN A 255 -20.14 0.17 -15.23
CA GLN A 255 -19.19 1.02 -15.97
C GLN A 255 -19.85 2.25 -16.65
N ALA A 256 -21.16 2.38 -16.64
CA ALA A 256 -21.90 3.36 -17.45
C ALA A 256 -22.64 4.44 -16.63
N MET A 257 -22.53 4.46 -15.30
CA MET A 257 -23.18 5.43 -14.42
C MET A 257 -22.15 6.28 -13.67
#